data_9df3e6eddeacd2d7fde356fb2c96acf2
#
_entry.id   9df3e6eddeacd2d7fde356fb2c96acf2
#
_cell.length_a   1.000
_cell.length_b   1.000
_cell.length_c   1.000
_cell.angle_alpha   90.00
_cell.angle_beta   90.00
_cell.angle_gamma   90.00
#
_symmetry.space_group_name_H-M   'P 1'
#
loop_
_entity.id
_entity.type
_entity.pdbx_description
1 polymer ?
#
loop_
_entity_poly.entity_id
_entity_poly.type
_entity_poly.pdbx_seq_one_letter_code
_entity_poly.pdbx_strand_id
1 'polypeptide(L)'
;MAHSIEILLDSDTDSAIRDQWTALEHAGLPSAGRVRAHTNRPHCTLLAGTAISAAADAVLATTAQRLPFALRVGGAVVFPA
;
A
#
# COMPACT_ATOMS: atom_id res chain seq x y z
N MET A 1 -13.60 -4.88 12.09
CA MET A 1 -13.01 -4.69 10.75
C MET A 1 -12.09 -3.49 10.78
N ALA A 2 -10.91 -3.60 10.21
CA ALA A 2 -9.95 -2.50 10.19
C ALA A 2 -10.29 -1.51 9.05
N HIS A 3 -10.10 -0.24 9.34
CA HIS A 3 -10.15 0.83 8.34
C HIS A 3 -8.76 1.41 8.15
N SER A 4 -8.44 1.84 6.94
CA SER A 4 -7.13 2.45 6.65
C SER A 4 -7.26 3.60 5.67
N ILE A 5 -6.30 4.53 5.77
CA ILE A 5 -6.06 5.56 4.76
C ILE A 5 -4.72 5.22 4.12
N GLU A 6 -4.70 5.13 2.80
CA GLU A 6 -3.56 4.64 2.05
C GLU A 6 -3.20 5.60 0.93
N ILE A 7 -1.89 5.71 0.64
CA ILE A 7 -1.39 6.34 -0.57
C ILE A 7 -1.19 5.24 -1.61
N LEU A 8 -1.76 5.44 -2.79
CA LEU A 8 -1.55 4.54 -3.92
C LEU A 8 -0.32 4.98 -4.72
N LEU A 9 0.27 4.03 -5.41
CA LEU A 9 1.44 4.26 -6.24
C LEU A 9 1.02 4.63 -7.68
N ASP A 10 1.91 5.25 -8.41
CA ASP A 10 1.71 5.45 -9.85
C ASP A 10 1.60 4.09 -10.57
N SER A 11 1.03 4.10 -11.78
CA SER A 11 0.73 2.85 -12.48
C SER A 11 1.97 2.02 -12.80
N ASP A 12 3.08 2.64 -13.14
CA ASP A 12 4.32 1.92 -13.46
C ASP A 12 4.90 1.24 -12.23
N THR A 13 4.92 1.93 -11.09
CA THR A 13 5.41 1.36 -9.82
C THR A 13 4.47 0.28 -9.31
N ASP A 14 3.16 0.50 -9.40
CA ASP A 14 2.14 -0.50 -9.04
C ASP A 14 2.37 -1.79 -9.84
N SER A 15 2.53 -1.68 -11.15
CA SER A 15 2.78 -2.83 -12.03
C SER A 15 4.08 -3.54 -11.68
N ALA A 16 5.15 -2.80 -11.39
CA ALA A 16 6.44 -3.38 -11.04
C ALA A 16 6.33 -4.21 -9.74
N ILE A 17 5.60 -3.72 -8.75
CA ILE A 17 5.41 -4.45 -7.48
C ILE A 17 4.53 -5.68 -7.70
N ARG A 18 3.47 -5.58 -8.51
CA ARG A 18 2.62 -6.73 -8.84
C ARG A 18 3.41 -7.80 -9.59
N ASP A 19 4.36 -7.42 -10.43
CA ASP A 19 5.25 -8.37 -11.10
C ASP A 19 6.13 -9.11 -10.08
N GLN A 20 6.61 -8.43 -9.04
CA GLN A 20 7.31 -9.08 -7.94
C GLN A 20 6.42 -10.07 -7.19
N TRP A 21 5.18 -9.70 -6.92
CA TRP A 21 4.22 -10.59 -6.28
C TRP A 21 4.00 -11.86 -7.10
N THR A 22 3.85 -11.70 -8.41
CA THR A 22 3.66 -12.82 -9.34
C THR A 22 4.90 -13.71 -9.40
N ALA A 23 6.11 -13.13 -9.42
CA ALA A 23 7.35 -13.87 -9.42
C ALA A 23 7.50 -14.72 -8.15
N LEU A 24 7.13 -14.18 -6.98
CA LEU A 24 7.13 -14.93 -5.73
C LEU A 24 6.14 -16.09 -5.77
N GLU A 25 4.93 -15.87 -6.30
CA GLU A 25 3.92 -16.93 -6.46
C GLU A 25 4.44 -18.06 -7.36
N HIS A 26 5.04 -17.72 -8.51
CA HIS A 26 5.58 -18.71 -9.44
C HIS A 26 6.74 -19.50 -8.84
N ALA A 27 7.49 -18.91 -7.93
CA ALA A 27 8.55 -19.59 -7.18
C ALA A 27 8.03 -20.44 -6.02
N GLY A 28 6.71 -20.47 -5.78
CA GLY A 28 6.11 -21.21 -4.68
C GLY A 28 6.30 -20.54 -3.32
N LEU A 29 6.65 -19.26 -3.30
CA LEU A 29 6.89 -18.50 -2.07
C LEU A 29 5.65 -17.72 -1.63
N PRO A 30 5.55 -17.36 -0.35
CA PRO A 30 4.48 -16.49 0.12
C PRO A 30 4.52 -15.15 -0.63
N SER A 31 3.35 -14.63 -0.99
CA SER A 31 3.22 -13.39 -1.73
C SER A 31 1.92 -12.70 -1.38
N ALA A 32 1.95 -11.37 -1.29
CA ALA A 32 0.76 -10.55 -1.13
C ALA A 32 -0.20 -10.70 -2.31
N GLY A 33 0.31 -11.05 -3.49
CA GLY A 33 -0.50 -11.29 -4.69
C GLY A 33 -1.47 -12.46 -4.57
N ARG A 34 -1.30 -13.34 -3.58
CA ARG A 34 -2.23 -14.44 -3.32
C ARG A 34 -3.59 -13.98 -2.79
N VAL A 35 -3.65 -12.79 -2.23
CA VAL A 35 -4.92 -12.19 -1.82
C VAL A 35 -5.61 -11.64 -3.06
N ARG A 36 -6.70 -12.28 -3.49
CA ARG A 36 -7.38 -11.96 -4.76
C ARG A 36 -8.49 -10.92 -4.62
N ALA A 37 -8.54 -10.18 -3.52
CA ALA A 37 -9.49 -9.09 -3.37
C ALA A 37 -9.13 -7.94 -4.30
N HIS A 38 -10.13 -7.30 -4.92
CA HIS A 38 -9.89 -6.15 -5.81
C HIS A 38 -9.29 -4.94 -5.07
N THR A 39 -9.43 -4.90 -3.73
CA THR A 39 -8.82 -3.87 -2.89
C THR A 39 -7.36 -4.16 -2.55
N ASN A 40 -6.86 -5.35 -2.88
CA ASN A 40 -5.46 -5.71 -2.65
C ASN A 40 -4.58 -5.09 -3.73
N ARG A 41 -3.91 -4.01 -3.38
CA ARG A 41 -3.04 -3.27 -4.30
C ARG A 41 -1.81 -2.73 -3.56
N PRO A 42 -0.69 -2.52 -4.27
CA PRO A 42 0.47 -1.86 -3.68
C PRO A 42 0.11 -0.48 -3.13
N HIS A 43 0.53 -0.19 -1.91
CA HIS A 43 0.17 1.06 -1.23
C HIS A 43 1.12 1.37 -0.08
N CYS A 44 1.06 2.61 0.40
CA CYS A 44 1.67 3.02 1.66
C CYS A 44 0.56 3.40 2.64
N THR A 45 0.51 2.75 3.80
CA THR A 45 -0.51 3.04 4.81
C THR A 45 -0.12 4.27 5.62
N LEU A 46 -1.02 5.26 5.67
CA LEU A 46 -0.85 6.46 6.48
C LEU A 46 -1.47 6.29 7.86
N LEU A 47 -2.61 5.62 7.93
CA LEU A 47 -3.37 5.45 9.15
C LEU A 47 -4.16 4.14 9.07
N ALA A 48 -4.16 3.38 10.15
CA ALA A 48 -4.99 2.19 10.27
C ALA A 48 -5.59 2.13 11.68
N GLY A 49 -6.83 1.62 11.79
CA GLY A 49 -7.51 1.49 13.07
C GLY A 49 -8.88 0.85 12.91
N THR A 50 -9.58 0.72 14.02
CA THR A 50 -10.92 0.14 14.02
C THR A 50 -11.99 1.11 13.52
N ALA A 51 -11.68 2.42 13.55
CA ALA A 51 -12.53 3.48 13.01
C ALA A 51 -11.65 4.66 12.58
N ILE A 52 -12.15 5.45 11.63
CA ILE A 52 -11.50 6.69 11.18
C ILE A 52 -12.44 7.84 11.53
N SER A 53 -11.95 8.75 12.38
CA SER A 53 -12.76 9.88 12.86
C SER A 53 -12.91 10.95 11.77
N ALA A 54 -13.94 11.79 11.92
CA ALA A 54 -14.14 12.93 11.03
C ALA A 54 -12.98 13.93 11.07
N ALA A 55 -12.25 14.01 12.18
CA ALA A 55 -11.06 14.87 12.26
C ALA A 55 -9.95 14.42 11.29
N ALA A 56 -9.88 13.13 10.97
CA ALA A 56 -8.91 12.61 9.99
C ALA A 56 -9.20 13.12 8.57
N ASP A 57 -10.45 13.39 8.24
CA ASP A 57 -10.83 13.90 6.92
C ASP A 57 -10.20 15.27 6.63
N ALA A 58 -10.15 16.15 7.63
CA ALA A 58 -9.52 17.47 7.47
C ALA A 58 -8.02 17.35 7.24
N VAL A 59 -7.34 16.46 7.97
CA VAL A 59 -5.92 16.20 7.78
C VAL A 59 -5.67 15.55 6.41
N LEU A 60 -6.54 14.65 6.00
CA LEU A 60 -6.46 13.98 4.71
C LEU A 60 -6.59 14.98 3.55
N ALA A 61 -7.50 15.94 3.66
CA ALA A 61 -7.67 16.98 2.64
C ALA A 61 -6.38 17.81 2.47
N THR A 62 -5.70 18.15 3.55
CA THR A 62 -4.42 18.85 3.51
C THR A 62 -3.32 17.99 2.88
N THR A 63 -3.28 16.71 3.23
CA THR A 63 -2.32 15.74 2.66
C THR A 63 -2.54 15.58 1.16
N ALA A 64 -3.79 15.49 0.73
CA ALA A 64 -4.14 15.31 -0.68
C ALA A 64 -3.64 16.46 -1.56
N GLN A 65 -3.55 17.68 -1.01
CA GLN A 65 -3.02 18.83 -1.75
C GLN A 65 -1.53 18.71 -2.08
N ARG A 66 -0.81 17.83 -1.37
CA ARG A 66 0.62 17.59 -1.59
C ARG A 66 0.88 16.44 -2.57
N LEU A 67 -0.15 15.75 -3.01
CA LEU A 67 -0.04 14.65 -3.95
C LEU A 67 -0.18 15.15 -5.40
N PRO A 68 0.52 14.54 -6.36
CA PRO A 68 1.52 13.50 -6.16
C PRO A 68 2.88 14.05 -5.67
N PHE A 69 3.68 13.18 -5.08
CA PHE A 69 5.06 13.51 -4.72
C PHE A 69 5.97 12.33 -5.03
N ALA A 70 7.28 12.60 -5.16
CA ALA A 70 8.25 11.56 -5.43
C ALA A 70 8.50 10.72 -4.17
N LEU A 71 8.45 9.39 -4.32
CA LEU A 71 8.75 8.44 -3.28
C LEU A 71 9.95 7.59 -3.70
N ARG A 72 10.91 7.44 -2.80
CA ARG A 72 12.08 6.59 -3.05
C ARG A 72 12.01 5.36 -2.15
N VAL A 73 12.12 4.17 -2.75
CA VAL A 73 12.18 2.91 -2.01
C VAL A 73 13.64 2.44 -2.04
N GLY A 74 14.26 2.33 -0.86
CA GLY A 74 15.70 2.17 -0.74
C GLY A 74 16.19 0.80 -0.31
N GLY A 75 15.36 -0.21 -0.26
CA GLY A 75 15.81 -1.55 0.14
C GLY A 75 14.70 -2.41 0.72
N ALA A 76 15.09 -3.57 1.24
CA ALA A 76 14.18 -4.50 1.87
C ALA A 76 14.49 -4.64 3.36
N VAL A 77 13.45 -4.76 4.17
CA VAL A 77 13.55 -5.02 5.60
C VAL A 77 12.72 -6.26 5.92
N VAL A 78 13.29 -7.16 6.73
CA VAL A 78 12.59 -8.33 7.20
C VAL A 78 12.17 -8.12 8.65
N PHE A 79 10.89 -8.23 8.91
CA PHE A 79 10.36 -8.17 10.26
C PHE A 79 10.13 -9.59 10.77
N PRO A 80 10.72 -9.98 11.91
CA PRO A 80 10.44 -11.29 12.48
C PRO A 80 8.99 -11.38 12.93
N ALA A 81 8.43 -12.58 12.79
CA ALA A 81 7.07 -12.86 13.21
C ALA A 81 6.92 -12.90 14.74
#